data_ee7bf5d83b96e45c7b31260278a12cad
#
_entry.id   ee7bf5d83b96e45c7b31260278a12cad
#
_cell.length_a   1.000
_cell.length_b   1.000
_cell.length_c   1.000
_cell.angle_alpha   90.00
_cell.angle_beta   90.00
_cell.angle_gamma   90.00
#
_symmetry.space_group_name_H-M   'P 1'
#
loop_
_entity.id
_entity.type
_entity.pdbx_description
1 polymer ?
#
loop_
_entity_poly.entity_id
_entity_poly.type
_entity_poly.pdbx_seq_one_letter_code
_entity_poly.pdbx_strand_id
1 'polypeptide(L)'
;VRFAKAVTSAEGSILIRDLAKLITQNGVPVGQARLFGWLRRHGYLFRRERRPIQKWVERGLFDTTVGLVATADGPRESLTTKVTPRGQRYFIEGFLGGRFQLP
;
A
#
# COMPACT_ATOMS: atom_id res chain seq x y z
N VAL A 1 -19.96 1.27 -4.68
CA VAL A 1 -19.87 1.28 -6.13
C VAL A 1 -18.86 2.32 -6.59
N ARG A 2 -19.06 3.55 -6.20
CA ARG A 2 -18.11 4.59 -6.54
C ARG A 2 -16.73 4.30 -5.98
N PHE A 3 -16.72 3.86 -4.75
CA PHE A 3 -15.48 3.52 -4.11
C PHE A 3 -14.76 2.41 -4.90
N ALA A 4 -15.46 1.34 -5.20
CA ALA A 4 -14.86 0.23 -5.93
C ALA A 4 -14.38 0.69 -7.30
N LYS A 5 -15.15 1.51 -7.98
CA LYS A 5 -14.77 1.98 -9.29
C LYS A 5 -13.56 2.90 -9.23
N ALA A 6 -13.50 3.78 -8.25
CA ALA A 6 -12.37 4.69 -8.10
C ALA A 6 -11.09 3.91 -7.83
N VAL A 7 -11.19 2.83 -7.04
CA VAL A 7 -10.04 2.03 -6.67
C VAL A 7 -9.60 1.13 -7.81
N THR A 8 -10.53 0.77 -8.68
CA THR A 8 -10.25 -0.17 -9.77
C THR A 8 -10.10 0.52 -11.12
N SER A 9 -9.68 1.77 -11.13
CA SER A 9 -9.40 2.45 -12.38
C SER A 9 -8.30 1.68 -13.14
N ALA A 10 -8.03 2.07 -14.35
CA ALA A 10 -7.12 1.33 -15.21
C ALA A 10 -5.82 0.98 -14.51
N GLU A 11 -5.27 1.94 -13.86
CA GLU A 11 -4.11 1.69 -13.04
C GLU A 11 -4.51 1.07 -11.72
N GLY A 12 -5.60 1.53 -11.15
CA GLY A 12 -6.20 0.94 -9.96
C GLY A 12 -5.36 0.91 -8.71
N SER A 13 -4.07 0.93 -8.84
CA SER A 13 -3.14 0.85 -7.70
C SER A 13 -2.93 2.22 -7.11
N ILE A 14 -2.83 2.27 -5.78
CA ILE A 14 -2.68 3.54 -5.07
C ILE A 14 -1.47 3.47 -4.14
N LEU A 15 -1.01 4.62 -3.73
CA LEU A 15 0.08 4.72 -2.77
C LEU A 15 -0.38 4.23 -1.40
N ILE A 16 0.57 3.78 -0.60
CA ILE A 16 0.24 3.35 0.77
C ILE A 16 -0.34 4.50 1.57
N ARG A 17 0.11 5.73 1.29
CA ARG A 17 -0.47 6.92 1.91
C ARG A 17 -1.97 7.02 1.62
N ASP A 18 -2.36 6.73 0.39
CA ASP A 18 -3.76 6.81 0.00
C ASP A 18 -4.56 5.65 0.58
N LEU A 19 -3.94 4.49 0.74
CA LEU A 19 -4.58 3.38 1.43
C LEU A 19 -4.89 3.75 2.87
N ALA A 20 -3.97 4.43 3.54
CA ALA A 20 -4.22 4.89 4.91
C ALA A 20 -5.43 5.80 4.97
N LYS A 21 -5.58 6.68 3.97
CA LYS A 21 -6.75 7.56 3.91
C LYS A 21 -8.03 6.76 3.73
N LEU A 22 -8.01 5.75 2.86
CA LEU A 22 -9.20 4.93 2.64
C LEU A 22 -9.59 4.14 3.88
N ILE A 23 -8.63 3.59 4.58
CA ILE A 23 -8.91 2.87 5.82
C ILE A 23 -9.53 3.82 6.83
N THR A 24 -8.96 5.02 6.95
CA THR A 24 -9.49 6.02 7.87
C THR A 24 -10.91 6.42 7.50
N GLN A 25 -11.19 6.60 6.21
CA GLN A 25 -12.52 6.96 5.74
C GLN A 25 -13.55 5.86 6.04
N ASN A 26 -13.10 4.63 6.14
CA ASN A 26 -13.98 3.52 6.46
C ASN A 26 -14.12 3.29 7.97
N GLY A 27 -13.55 4.16 8.78
CA GLY A 27 -13.80 4.15 10.21
C GLY A 27 -12.66 3.69 11.09
N VAL A 28 -11.50 3.35 10.52
CA VAL A 28 -10.34 2.92 11.30
C VAL A 28 -9.25 3.98 11.15
N PRO A 29 -9.07 4.85 12.14
CA PRO A 29 -8.09 5.92 12.02
C PRO A 29 -6.68 5.37 11.94
N VAL A 30 -5.98 5.71 10.88
CA VAL A 30 -4.60 5.29 10.71
C VAL A 30 -3.89 6.30 9.81
N GLY A 31 -2.74 6.75 10.24
CA GLY A 31 -1.91 7.60 9.40
C GLY A 31 -0.92 6.78 8.59
N GLN A 32 -0.26 7.44 7.67
CA GLN A 32 0.69 6.79 6.77
C GLN A 32 1.81 6.08 7.53
N ALA A 33 2.41 6.76 8.50
CA ALA A 33 3.55 6.20 9.22
C ALA A 33 3.16 4.95 10.00
N ARG A 34 1.99 4.98 10.64
CA ARG A 34 1.51 3.82 11.39
C ARG A 34 1.21 2.66 10.47
N LEU A 35 0.63 2.94 9.32
CA LEU A 35 0.32 1.88 8.37
C LEU A 35 1.61 1.25 7.82
N PHE A 36 2.60 2.06 7.48
CA PHE A 36 3.90 1.53 7.06
C PHE A 36 4.50 0.64 8.14
N GLY A 37 4.47 1.09 9.39
CA GLY A 37 4.99 0.31 10.50
C GLY A 37 4.25 -1.01 10.67
N TRP A 38 2.94 -0.97 10.55
CA TRP A 38 2.11 -2.16 10.65
C TRP A 38 2.45 -3.15 9.53
N LEU A 39 2.55 -2.66 8.30
CA LEU A 39 2.87 -3.51 7.16
C LEU A 39 4.24 -4.17 7.32
N ARG A 40 5.21 -3.44 7.84
CA ARG A 40 6.53 -4.01 8.07
C ARG A 40 6.51 -5.07 9.16
N ARG A 41 5.82 -4.79 10.26
CA ARG A 41 5.75 -5.73 11.38
C ARG A 41 5.07 -7.02 11.01
N HIS A 42 4.08 -6.94 10.13
CA HIS A 42 3.31 -8.12 9.75
C HIS A 42 3.85 -8.82 8.51
N GLY A 43 5.02 -8.40 8.03
CA GLY A 43 5.70 -9.10 6.97
C GLY A 43 5.17 -8.85 5.57
N TYR A 44 4.52 -7.72 5.36
CA TYR A 44 4.07 -7.34 4.02
C TYR A 44 5.12 -6.53 3.28
N LEU A 45 5.90 -5.74 4.00
CA LEU A 45 6.98 -4.94 3.43
C LEU A 45 8.29 -5.33 4.09
N PHE A 46 9.41 -5.09 3.41
CA PHE A 46 10.72 -5.27 4.01
C PHE A 46 10.90 -4.29 5.17
N ARG A 47 11.67 -4.68 6.15
CA ARG A 47 11.77 -3.92 7.41
C ARG A 47 12.39 -2.55 7.23
N ARG A 48 13.35 -2.43 6.33
CA ARG A 48 14.08 -1.16 6.15
C ARG A 48 13.85 -0.52 4.80
N GLU A 49 12.92 -1.07 4.02
CA GLU A 49 12.62 -0.55 2.71
C GLU A 49 11.12 -0.43 2.58
N ARG A 50 10.70 0.28 1.56
CA ARG A 50 9.27 0.36 1.23
C ARG A 50 8.84 -0.67 0.22
N ARG A 51 9.77 -1.55 -0.14
CA ARG A 51 9.52 -2.57 -1.14
C ARG A 51 8.68 -3.70 -0.54
N PRO A 52 7.69 -4.20 -1.29
CA PRO A 52 6.87 -5.29 -0.78
C PRO A 52 7.62 -6.61 -0.84
N ILE A 53 7.25 -7.50 0.06
CA ILE A 53 7.81 -8.85 0.05
C ILE A 53 7.19 -9.60 -1.11
N GLN A 54 8.02 -10.35 -1.83
CA GLN A 54 7.63 -10.97 -3.10
C GLN A 54 6.41 -11.87 -2.98
N LYS A 55 6.28 -12.57 -1.89
CA LYS A 55 5.12 -13.42 -1.63
C LYS A 55 3.80 -12.66 -1.83
N TRP A 56 3.75 -11.42 -1.36
CA TRP A 56 2.52 -10.65 -1.43
C TRP A 56 2.32 -9.98 -2.78
N VAL A 57 3.42 -9.72 -3.49
CA VAL A 57 3.34 -9.29 -4.88
C VAL A 57 2.75 -10.40 -5.72
N GLU A 58 3.20 -11.63 -5.49
CA GLU A 58 2.69 -12.78 -6.24
C GLU A 58 1.22 -13.05 -5.94
N ARG A 59 0.78 -12.71 -4.74
CA ARG A 59 -0.64 -12.83 -4.40
C ARG A 59 -1.48 -11.67 -4.92
N GLY A 60 -0.86 -10.73 -5.60
CA GLY A 60 -1.57 -9.64 -6.25
C GLY A 60 -1.96 -8.50 -5.35
N LEU A 61 -1.34 -8.36 -4.18
CA LEU A 61 -1.68 -7.28 -3.25
C LEU A 61 -0.93 -6.00 -3.55
N PHE A 62 0.25 -6.09 -4.15
CA PHE A 62 1.12 -4.94 -4.38
C PHE A 62 1.62 -4.90 -5.80
N ASP A 63 1.87 -3.68 -6.26
CA ASP A 63 2.59 -3.38 -7.49
C ASP A 63 3.77 -2.52 -7.16
N THR A 64 4.75 -2.52 -8.03
CA THR A 64 5.83 -1.54 -7.95
C THR A 64 5.94 -0.83 -9.29
N THR A 65 6.21 0.47 -9.21
CA THR A 65 6.50 1.25 -10.41
C THR A 65 7.90 1.80 -10.30
N VAL A 66 8.57 1.90 -11.43
CA VAL A 66 9.93 2.41 -11.51
C VAL A 66 9.88 3.77 -12.17
N GLY A 67 10.49 4.76 -11.52
CA GLY A 67 10.62 6.08 -12.08
C GLY A 67 12.08 6.50 -12.08
N LEU A 68 12.34 7.65 -12.65
CA LEU A 68 13.67 8.24 -12.62
C LEU A 68 13.63 9.50 -11.78
N VAL A 69 14.58 9.63 -10.90
CA VAL A 69 14.73 10.80 -10.05
C VAL A 69 16.07 11.43 -10.35
N ALA A 70 16.08 12.75 -10.57
CA ALA A 70 17.32 13.48 -10.79
C ALA A 70 18.04 13.65 -9.46
N THR A 71 19.30 13.30 -9.43
CA THR A 71 20.14 13.49 -8.26
C THR A 71 21.42 14.20 -8.65
N ALA A 72 22.20 14.63 -7.66
CA ALA A 72 23.47 15.28 -7.91
C ALA A 72 24.42 14.39 -8.70
N ASP A 73 24.29 13.07 -8.54
CA ASP A 73 25.15 12.11 -9.24
C ASP A 73 24.53 11.59 -10.54
N GLY A 74 23.45 12.22 -11.00
CA GLY A 74 22.75 11.79 -12.20
C GLY A 74 21.44 11.14 -11.92
N PRO A 75 20.74 10.65 -12.94
CA PRO A 75 19.44 10.01 -12.74
C PRO A 75 19.57 8.69 -12.01
N ARG A 76 18.65 8.44 -11.11
CA ARG A 76 18.56 7.16 -10.39
C ARG A 76 17.18 6.58 -10.51
N GLU A 77 17.10 5.26 -10.52
CA GLU A 77 15.81 4.59 -10.47
C GLU A 77 15.22 4.70 -9.07
N SER A 78 13.93 4.94 -9.04
CA SER A 78 13.18 5.01 -7.79
C SER A 78 12.04 4.02 -7.88
N LEU A 79 11.93 3.14 -6.88
CA LEU A 79 10.83 2.19 -6.81
C LEU A 79 9.75 2.76 -5.91
N THR A 80 8.52 2.74 -6.41
CA THR A 80 7.36 3.16 -5.64
C THR A 80 6.46 1.94 -5.45
N THR A 81 6.14 1.64 -4.20
CA THR A 81 5.23 0.56 -3.88
C THR A 81 3.81 1.06 -3.94
N LYS A 82 2.96 0.33 -4.64
CA LYS A 82 1.54 0.64 -4.73
C LYS A 82 0.72 -0.55 -4.31
N VAL A 83 -0.48 -0.27 -3.84
CA VAL A 83 -1.41 -1.30 -3.40
C VAL A 83 -2.46 -1.47 -4.49
N THR A 84 -2.58 -2.70 -4.99
CA THR A 84 -3.53 -3.02 -6.05
C THR A 84 -4.96 -2.92 -5.54
N PRO A 85 -5.97 -2.92 -6.43
CA PRO A 85 -7.36 -2.99 -5.97
C PRO A 85 -7.63 -4.21 -5.09
N ARG A 86 -7.03 -5.34 -5.41
CA ARG A 86 -7.14 -6.53 -4.57
C ARG A 86 -6.53 -6.28 -3.20
N GLY A 87 -5.34 -5.67 -3.15
CA GLY A 87 -4.68 -5.35 -1.89
C GLY A 87 -5.48 -4.36 -1.07
N GLN A 88 -6.05 -3.36 -1.72
CA GLN A 88 -6.88 -2.38 -1.03
C GLN A 88 -8.05 -3.05 -0.33
N ARG A 89 -8.75 -3.94 -1.04
CA ARG A 89 -9.86 -4.68 -0.48
C ARG A 89 -9.42 -5.56 0.68
N TYR A 90 -8.31 -6.25 0.48
CA TYR A 90 -7.76 -7.14 1.50
C TYR A 90 -7.49 -6.40 2.81
N PHE A 91 -6.79 -5.26 2.72
CA PHE A 91 -6.43 -4.52 3.93
C PHE A 91 -7.63 -3.80 4.54
N ILE A 92 -8.46 -3.18 3.73
CA ILE A 92 -9.63 -2.47 4.26
C ILE A 92 -10.55 -3.45 4.96
N GLU A 93 -10.86 -4.57 4.34
CA GLU A 93 -11.74 -5.56 4.95
C GLU A 93 -11.12 -6.17 6.20
N GLY A 94 -9.80 -6.36 6.18
CA GLY A 94 -9.12 -6.90 7.35
C GLY A 94 -9.24 -5.98 8.56
N PHE A 95 -9.06 -4.68 8.35
CA PHE A 95 -9.19 -3.73 9.44
C PHE A 95 -10.64 -3.54 9.87
N LEU A 96 -11.57 -3.45 8.94
CA LEU A 96 -12.97 -3.28 9.27
C LEU A 96 -13.53 -4.50 9.99
N GLY A 97 -13.11 -5.68 9.61
CA GLY A 97 -13.59 -6.91 10.23
C GLY A 97 -12.91 -7.28 11.53
N GLY A 98 -11.95 -6.48 11.97
CA GLY A 98 -11.23 -6.76 13.21
C GLY A 98 -10.13 -7.81 13.09
N ARG A 99 -9.92 -8.34 11.89
CA ARG A 99 -8.86 -9.33 11.67
C ARG A 99 -7.48 -8.70 11.81
N PHE A 100 -7.35 -7.44 11.38
CA PHE A 100 -6.13 -6.68 11.55
C PHE A 100 -6.37 -5.59 12.58
N GLN A 101 -5.41 -5.40 13.46
CA GLN A 101 -5.53 -4.40 14.51
C GLN A 101 -4.24 -3.60 14.61
N LEU A 102 -4.41 -2.30 14.79
CA LEU A 102 -3.27 -1.42 15.02
C LEU A 102 -2.90 -1.46 16.51
N PRO A 103 -1.61 -1.34 16.83
CA PRO A 103 -1.18 -1.31 18.22
C PRO A 103 -1.65 -0.05 18.94
#